data_7fbcb900e48bcb3f4a1f19aa70439e4e
#
_entry.id   7fbcb900e48bcb3f4a1f19aa70439e4e
#
_cell.length_a   1.000
_cell.length_b   1.000
_cell.length_c   1.000
_cell.angle_alpha   90.00
_cell.angle_beta   90.00
_cell.angle_gamma   90.00
#
_symmetry.space_group_name_H-M   'P 1'
#
loop_
_entity.id
_entity.type
_entity.pdbx_description
1 polymer ?
#
loop_
_entity_poly.entity_id
_entity_poly.type
_entity_poly.pdbx_seq_one_letter_code
_entity_poly.pdbx_strand_id
1 'polypeptide(L)'
;NQLNYQNLDFDTGSRGLGMQFDKDSAVINIIMGDVSSRTSTTVLGNFDPRVPNHFVDEFIYGADLSLDILKSTAGAAFLLVDEKERSLSHVLTNFRIDRPYESGEFFMSIVSKTSEKDNGMTEIFYETKDGVGFYASSSSYIKNWSITSSYRNFKIDVNNPATRDNIVHNYGNALNIQRSPSGFYEHTFRLLSRSSKEVNLNDEVGIEIQLLGPLSSNGNIALNYIKSSSSKQWYSGEGPLAGQWSGDNNFIPSSSQSSYPFEEVFVEFNGYNSNGNIFYKVGLDFQYEVFNVLSNSAEVKSYEIKESFTFPLLVNFNLNPLWNIELQLELQKVKTGFETTILSDFGDNNHSFTSLLPVKYQKNIFLALSTNYNQKWSFNVSHESTNSDELLLDSGQDESFDSANDWSSISMAYKFDSDHTLELFYGSIRGGLDCTNGVCRYIQAFDDGIRIDYSLNID
;
A
#
# COMPACT_ATOMS: atom_id res chain seq x y z
N ASN A 1 -11.06 10.08 -13.28
CA ASN A 1 -11.68 8.76 -13.07
C ASN A 1 -12.95 8.67 -13.90
N GLN A 2 -12.92 7.88 -14.98
CA GLN A 2 -14.08 7.70 -15.84
C GLN A 2 -14.95 6.50 -15.42
N LEU A 3 -14.46 5.64 -14.54
CA LEU A 3 -15.25 4.63 -13.86
C LEU A 3 -15.22 4.97 -12.36
N ASN A 4 -16.37 5.24 -11.77
CA ASN A 4 -16.54 5.37 -10.31
C ASN A 4 -16.39 4.00 -9.65
N TYR A 5 -15.20 3.43 -9.76
CA TYR A 5 -14.90 2.08 -9.35
C TYR A 5 -13.75 2.12 -8.35
N GLN A 6 -14.03 1.93 -7.09
CA GLN A 6 -13.02 2.03 -6.03
C GLN A 6 -11.92 0.96 -6.10
N ASN A 7 -12.14 -0.12 -6.86
CA ASN A 7 -11.18 -1.21 -7.03
C ASN A 7 -10.38 -1.15 -8.33
N LEU A 8 -10.59 -0.12 -9.14
CA LEU A 8 -9.88 0.06 -10.40
C LEU A 8 -9.33 1.48 -10.42
N ASP A 9 -8.05 1.61 -10.19
CA ASP A 9 -7.34 2.87 -10.35
C ASP A 9 -6.66 2.90 -11.71
N PHE A 10 -7.09 3.85 -12.56
CA PHE A 10 -6.55 4.09 -13.89
C PHE A 10 -5.37 5.08 -13.89
N ASP A 11 -4.59 5.17 -12.83
CA ASP A 11 -3.35 5.96 -12.81
C ASP A 11 -2.25 5.35 -13.71
N THR A 12 -2.45 4.14 -14.17
CA THR A 12 -1.67 3.58 -15.27
C THR A 12 -2.19 4.18 -16.55
N GLY A 13 -1.39 5.00 -17.22
CA GLY A 13 -1.79 5.75 -18.41
C GLY A 13 -2.55 4.90 -19.44
N SER A 14 -3.86 5.05 -19.52
CA SER A 14 -4.68 4.39 -20.52
C SER A 14 -4.79 5.26 -21.77
N ARG A 15 -4.68 4.62 -22.95
CA ARG A 15 -4.94 5.27 -24.23
C ARG A 15 -6.22 4.70 -24.81
N GLY A 16 -7.28 5.51 -24.89
CA GLY A 16 -8.53 4.97 -25.36
C GLY A 16 -9.64 6.00 -25.49
N LEU A 17 -10.84 5.50 -25.58
CA LEU A 17 -12.09 6.28 -25.67
C LEU A 17 -12.90 6.04 -24.41
N GLY A 18 -13.45 7.12 -23.86
CA GLY A 18 -14.41 7.09 -22.79
C GLY A 18 -15.66 7.88 -23.16
N MET A 19 -16.83 7.36 -22.79
CA MET A 19 -18.10 8.03 -22.94
C MET A 19 -18.83 8.00 -21.61
N GLN A 20 -19.38 9.14 -21.21
CA GLN A 20 -20.24 9.26 -20.05
C GLN A 20 -21.61 9.78 -20.48
N PHE A 21 -22.65 9.09 -20.02
CA PHE A 21 -24.03 9.51 -20.16
C PHE A 21 -24.59 9.76 -18.77
N ASP A 22 -25.02 10.98 -18.54
CA ASP A 22 -25.58 11.43 -17.27
C ASP A 22 -27.04 11.84 -17.51
N LYS A 23 -27.96 11.22 -16.81
CA LYS A 23 -29.38 11.53 -16.89
C LYS A 23 -30.06 11.30 -15.54
N ASP A 24 -30.49 12.39 -14.91
CA ASP A 24 -31.23 12.41 -13.65
C ASP A 24 -30.57 11.54 -12.54
N SER A 25 -31.12 10.35 -12.34
CA SER A 25 -30.69 9.40 -11.32
C SER A 25 -29.80 8.26 -11.86
N ALA A 26 -29.35 8.34 -13.10
CA ALA A 26 -28.55 7.31 -13.74
C ALA A 26 -27.30 7.87 -14.41
N VAL A 27 -26.15 7.28 -14.11
CA VAL A 27 -24.87 7.56 -14.79
C VAL A 27 -24.36 6.28 -15.42
N ILE A 28 -24.04 6.35 -16.73
CA ILE A 28 -23.46 5.24 -17.47
C ILE A 28 -22.09 5.71 -17.98
N ASN A 29 -21.05 4.95 -17.66
CA ASN A 29 -19.70 5.15 -18.20
C ASN A 29 -19.35 3.94 -19.08
N ILE A 30 -18.74 4.20 -20.24
CA ILE A 30 -18.22 3.18 -21.14
C ILE A 30 -16.78 3.55 -21.47
N ILE A 31 -15.87 2.60 -21.37
CA ILE A 31 -14.47 2.80 -21.72
C ILE A 31 -13.97 1.67 -22.61
N MET A 32 -13.02 2.00 -23.47
CA MET A 32 -12.22 1.03 -24.23
C MET A 32 -10.84 1.61 -24.50
N GLY A 33 -9.81 0.78 -24.44
CA GLY A 33 -8.45 1.27 -24.71
C GLY A 33 -7.35 0.33 -24.28
N ASP A 34 -6.13 0.72 -24.59
CA ASP A 34 -4.93 0.02 -24.18
C ASP A 34 -4.45 0.55 -22.83
N VAL A 35 -4.05 -0.37 -21.97
CA VAL A 35 -3.42 -0.10 -20.67
C VAL A 35 -2.08 -0.80 -20.65
N SER A 36 -1.02 -0.05 -20.36
CA SER A 36 0.32 -0.61 -20.18
C SER A 36 0.67 -0.52 -18.71
N SER A 37 0.88 -1.66 -18.07
CA SER A 37 1.35 -1.73 -16.71
C SER A 37 2.81 -2.17 -16.65
N ARG A 38 3.52 -1.67 -15.62
CA ARG A 38 4.91 -2.02 -15.36
C ARG A 38 5.02 -2.63 -13.98
N THR A 39 5.57 -3.82 -13.92
CA THR A 39 5.81 -4.53 -12.66
C THR A 39 7.27 -4.92 -12.54
N SER A 40 7.73 -5.03 -11.31
CA SER A 40 9.05 -5.59 -11.02
C SER A 40 8.89 -7.06 -10.67
N THR A 41 9.63 -7.91 -11.39
CA THR A 41 9.64 -9.35 -11.14
C THR A 41 11.05 -9.80 -10.80
N THR A 42 11.19 -10.73 -9.86
CA THR A 42 12.49 -11.26 -9.42
C THR A 42 13.00 -12.40 -10.31
N VAL A 43 12.66 -12.43 -11.58
CA VAL A 43 13.13 -13.48 -12.48
C VAL A 43 14.61 -13.27 -12.79
N LEU A 44 15.43 -14.23 -12.35
CA LEU A 44 16.82 -14.42 -12.76
C LEU A 44 17.87 -13.39 -12.28
N GLY A 45 18.03 -13.25 -10.98
CA GLY A 45 19.34 -12.85 -10.42
C GLY A 45 19.70 -11.36 -10.39
N ASN A 46 18.98 -10.50 -11.09
CA ASN A 46 19.16 -9.05 -11.06
C ASN A 46 17.86 -8.38 -10.66
N PHE A 47 17.56 -8.40 -9.38
CA PHE A 47 16.35 -7.80 -8.85
C PHE A 47 16.62 -6.46 -8.22
N ASP A 48 16.16 -5.40 -8.87
CA ASP A 48 15.93 -4.11 -8.25
C ASP A 48 14.42 -3.85 -8.23
N PRO A 49 13.73 -3.91 -7.05
CA PRO A 49 12.30 -3.64 -6.97
C PRO A 49 11.93 -2.22 -7.42
N ARG A 50 12.92 -1.32 -7.52
CA ARG A 50 12.75 0.06 -7.95
C ARG A 50 12.75 0.22 -9.48
N VAL A 51 13.21 -0.78 -10.22
CA VAL A 51 13.26 -0.74 -11.69
C VAL A 51 12.27 -1.74 -12.25
N PRO A 52 11.15 -1.30 -12.86
CA PRO A 52 10.23 -2.19 -13.54
C PRO A 52 10.94 -2.95 -14.65
N ASN A 53 10.91 -4.27 -14.59
CA ASN A 53 11.54 -5.16 -15.56
C ASN A 53 10.54 -6.01 -16.35
N HIS A 54 9.26 -5.91 -16.02
CA HIS A 54 8.19 -6.61 -16.72
C HIS A 54 7.13 -5.62 -17.18
N PHE A 55 6.72 -5.76 -18.44
CA PHE A 55 5.71 -4.92 -19.06
C PHE A 55 4.55 -5.82 -19.48
N VAL A 56 3.33 -5.40 -19.15
CA VAL A 56 2.11 -6.06 -19.59
C VAL A 56 1.26 -5.04 -20.32
N ASP A 57 0.94 -5.37 -21.58
CA ASP A 57 0.02 -4.60 -22.39
C ASP A 57 -1.34 -5.30 -22.44
N GLU A 58 -2.35 -4.61 -21.92
CA GLU A 58 -3.71 -5.09 -21.79
C GLU A 58 -4.64 -4.23 -22.65
N PHE A 59 -5.61 -4.85 -23.32
CA PHE A 59 -6.71 -4.12 -23.93
C PHE A 59 -7.96 -4.28 -23.09
N ILE A 60 -8.61 -3.17 -22.73
CA ILE A 60 -9.76 -3.16 -21.83
C ILE A 60 -11.04 -2.70 -22.53
N TYR A 61 -12.15 -3.33 -22.16
CA TYR A 61 -13.51 -2.90 -22.44
C TYR A 61 -14.26 -2.84 -21.11
N GLY A 62 -14.84 -1.69 -20.79
CA GLY A 62 -15.52 -1.52 -19.50
C GLY A 62 -16.84 -0.78 -19.66
N ALA A 63 -17.80 -1.16 -18.82
CA ALA A 63 -19.04 -0.44 -18.63
C ALA A 63 -19.35 -0.34 -17.14
N ASP A 64 -19.84 0.82 -16.70
CA ASP A 64 -20.27 1.08 -15.34
C ASP A 64 -21.64 1.76 -15.36
N LEU A 65 -22.54 1.27 -14.54
CA LEU A 65 -23.85 1.84 -14.31
C LEU A 65 -23.98 2.24 -12.83
N SER A 66 -24.33 3.46 -12.56
CA SER A 66 -24.70 3.94 -11.23
C SER A 66 -26.15 4.46 -11.23
N LEU A 67 -26.93 4.07 -10.25
CA LEU A 67 -28.34 4.44 -10.12
C LEU A 67 -28.60 4.97 -8.71
N ASP A 68 -29.22 6.15 -8.63
CA ASP A 68 -29.69 6.72 -7.37
C ASP A 68 -31.07 6.19 -7.02
N ILE A 69 -31.16 5.37 -5.96
CA ILE A 69 -32.35 4.68 -5.52
C ILE A 69 -32.57 4.95 -4.03
N LEU A 70 -33.67 5.62 -3.65
CA LEU A 70 -34.08 5.78 -2.24
C LEU A 70 -32.99 6.31 -1.30
N LYS A 71 -32.28 7.37 -1.68
CA LYS A 71 -31.14 7.96 -0.94
C LYS A 71 -29.89 7.04 -0.87
N SER A 72 -29.77 6.09 -1.77
CA SER A 72 -28.60 5.24 -1.93
C SER A 72 -28.19 5.25 -3.38
N THR A 73 -26.90 5.13 -3.65
CA THR A 73 -26.40 4.89 -5.00
C THR A 73 -26.03 3.41 -5.12
N ALA A 74 -26.71 2.69 -6.01
CA ALA A 74 -26.36 1.33 -6.37
C ALA A 74 -25.58 1.33 -7.68
N GLY A 75 -24.50 0.55 -7.78
CA GLY A 75 -23.70 0.48 -8.97
C GLY A 75 -23.36 -0.94 -9.39
N ALA A 76 -23.20 -1.12 -10.70
CA ALA A 76 -22.70 -2.34 -11.29
C ALA A 76 -21.67 -2.00 -12.37
N ALA A 77 -20.51 -2.67 -12.34
CA ALA A 77 -19.50 -2.51 -13.35
C ALA A 77 -19.10 -3.86 -13.95
N PHE A 78 -18.72 -3.82 -15.21
CA PHE A 78 -18.20 -4.94 -15.97
C PHE A 78 -16.92 -4.49 -16.68
N LEU A 79 -15.88 -5.30 -16.62
CA LEU A 79 -14.62 -5.06 -17.32
C LEU A 79 -14.15 -6.37 -17.95
N LEU A 80 -13.87 -6.30 -19.25
CA LEU A 80 -13.16 -7.33 -20.01
C LEU A 80 -11.74 -6.85 -20.25
N VAL A 81 -10.77 -7.71 -20.00
CA VAL A 81 -9.34 -7.42 -20.16
C VAL A 81 -8.71 -8.54 -20.99
N ASP A 82 -8.08 -8.17 -22.09
CA ASP A 82 -7.39 -9.09 -22.98
C ASP A 82 -5.88 -8.82 -22.95
N GLU A 83 -5.11 -9.79 -22.50
CA GLU A 83 -3.65 -9.82 -22.61
C GLU A 83 -3.23 -10.59 -23.87
N LYS A 84 -3.03 -9.88 -24.97
CA LYS A 84 -2.79 -10.51 -26.29
C LYS A 84 -1.52 -11.36 -26.35
N GLU A 85 -0.45 -10.92 -25.68
CA GLU A 85 0.84 -11.62 -25.71
C GLU A 85 0.82 -12.96 -24.97
N ARG A 86 -0.05 -13.10 -23.97
CA ARG A 86 -0.13 -14.27 -23.10
C ARG A 86 -1.33 -15.16 -23.40
N SER A 87 -2.16 -14.79 -24.37
CA SER A 87 -3.43 -15.47 -24.69
C SER A 87 -4.32 -15.64 -23.43
N LEU A 88 -4.40 -14.59 -22.64
CA LEU A 88 -5.19 -14.53 -21.42
C LEU A 88 -6.35 -13.56 -21.60
N SER A 89 -7.50 -13.92 -21.08
CA SER A 89 -8.64 -13.03 -20.95
C SER A 89 -9.17 -13.05 -19.52
N HIS A 90 -9.65 -11.88 -19.07
CA HIS A 90 -10.18 -11.71 -17.74
C HIS A 90 -11.51 -10.98 -17.79
N VAL A 91 -12.47 -11.47 -17.03
CA VAL A 91 -13.77 -10.83 -16.83
C VAL A 91 -13.88 -10.43 -15.38
N LEU A 92 -14.10 -9.13 -15.13
CA LEU A 92 -14.38 -8.61 -13.80
C LEU A 92 -15.80 -8.07 -13.74
N THR A 93 -16.50 -8.38 -12.68
CA THR A 93 -17.78 -7.77 -12.35
C THR A 93 -17.72 -7.18 -10.95
N ASN A 94 -18.34 -6.02 -10.77
CA ASN A 94 -18.44 -5.39 -9.47
C ASN A 94 -19.88 -4.96 -9.22
N PHE A 95 -20.36 -5.17 -7.99
CA PHE A 95 -21.60 -4.60 -7.49
C PHE A 95 -21.29 -3.78 -6.26
N ARG A 96 -21.84 -2.57 -6.17
CA ARG A 96 -21.62 -1.66 -5.05
C ARG A 96 -22.89 -0.96 -4.62
N ILE A 97 -22.91 -0.61 -3.35
CA ILE A 97 -23.95 0.20 -2.73
C ILE A 97 -23.27 1.25 -1.87
N ASP A 98 -23.62 2.49 -2.09
CA ASP A 98 -23.28 3.63 -1.28
C ASP A 98 -24.56 4.18 -0.65
N ARG A 99 -24.58 4.32 0.66
CA ARG A 99 -25.74 4.82 1.40
C ARG A 99 -25.34 5.86 2.43
N PRO A 100 -25.52 7.12 2.12
CA PRO A 100 -25.42 8.18 3.11
C PRO A 100 -26.60 8.08 4.10
N TYR A 101 -26.32 8.39 5.36
CA TYR A 101 -27.33 8.54 6.41
C TYR A 101 -27.05 9.83 7.21
N GLU A 102 -27.97 10.21 8.11
CA GLU A 102 -27.94 11.53 8.76
C GLU A 102 -26.59 11.87 9.46
N SER A 103 -25.92 10.86 10.02
CA SER A 103 -24.67 11.03 10.77
C SER A 103 -23.49 10.28 10.17
N GLY A 104 -23.52 9.98 8.85
CA GLY A 104 -22.42 9.25 8.22
C GLY A 104 -22.75 8.64 6.87
N GLU A 105 -21.98 7.63 6.51
CA GLU A 105 -22.11 6.89 5.26
C GLU A 105 -21.77 5.41 5.44
N PHE A 106 -22.33 4.58 4.62
CA PHE A 106 -22.02 3.17 4.50
C PHE A 106 -21.74 2.82 3.05
N PHE A 107 -20.64 2.15 2.80
CA PHE A 107 -20.26 1.65 1.49
C PHE A 107 -20.04 0.13 1.52
N MET A 108 -20.44 -0.57 0.47
CA MET A 108 -20.18 -2.00 0.30
C MET A 108 -19.91 -2.30 -1.18
N SER A 109 -18.96 -3.19 -1.44
CA SER A 109 -18.61 -3.63 -2.79
C SER A 109 -18.27 -5.11 -2.80
N ILE A 110 -18.71 -5.80 -3.86
CA ILE A 110 -18.36 -7.18 -4.16
C ILE A 110 -17.78 -7.20 -5.57
N VAL A 111 -16.59 -7.75 -5.72
CA VAL A 111 -15.93 -7.96 -7.01
C VAL A 111 -15.78 -9.45 -7.28
N SER A 112 -16.05 -9.87 -8.51
CA SER A 112 -15.75 -11.22 -8.99
C SER A 112 -14.83 -11.11 -10.21
N LYS A 113 -13.84 -11.99 -10.29
CA LYS A 113 -12.90 -12.09 -11.41
C LYS A 113 -12.89 -13.52 -11.91
N THR A 114 -13.05 -13.71 -13.21
CA THR A 114 -12.82 -14.97 -13.90
C THR A 114 -11.72 -14.78 -14.92
N SER A 115 -10.72 -15.65 -14.91
CA SER A 115 -9.59 -15.63 -15.83
C SER A 115 -9.56 -16.88 -16.65
N GLU A 116 -9.36 -16.75 -17.97
CA GLU A 116 -9.30 -17.86 -18.93
C GLU A 116 -7.95 -17.80 -19.65
N LYS A 117 -7.31 -18.96 -19.80
CA LYS A 117 -6.08 -19.13 -20.56
C LYS A 117 -6.31 -20.05 -21.75
N ASP A 118 -5.97 -19.57 -22.95
CA ASP A 118 -5.92 -20.40 -24.14
C ASP A 118 -4.59 -21.17 -24.18
N ASN A 119 -4.64 -22.48 -24.02
CA ASN A 119 -3.45 -23.33 -24.03
C ASN A 119 -2.97 -23.72 -25.42
N GLY A 120 -3.57 -23.20 -26.52
CA GLY A 120 -3.11 -23.36 -27.90
C GLY A 120 -3.06 -24.80 -28.42
N MET A 121 -3.61 -25.77 -27.69
CA MET A 121 -3.71 -27.16 -28.13
C MET A 121 -5.07 -27.41 -28.79
N THR A 122 -5.07 -28.24 -29.82
CA THR A 122 -6.19 -28.53 -30.75
C THR A 122 -7.44 -29.13 -30.13
N GLU A 123 -7.51 -29.37 -28.85
CA GLU A 123 -8.71 -29.67 -28.08
C GLU A 123 -8.79 -28.70 -26.90
N ILE A 124 -9.86 -27.95 -26.90
CA ILE A 124 -10.25 -26.83 -26.04
C ILE A 124 -10.08 -27.17 -24.53
N PHE A 125 -8.89 -26.97 -24.00
CA PHE A 125 -8.69 -26.93 -22.55
C PHE A 125 -8.45 -25.47 -22.16
N TYR A 126 -9.54 -24.74 -21.90
CA TYR A 126 -9.48 -23.50 -21.17
C TYR A 126 -9.27 -23.83 -19.70
N GLU A 127 -8.15 -23.40 -19.16
CA GLU A 127 -7.98 -23.40 -17.71
C GLU A 127 -8.61 -22.14 -17.15
N THR A 128 -9.62 -22.30 -16.31
CA THR A 128 -10.37 -21.18 -15.71
C THR A 128 -10.00 -21.03 -14.26
N LYS A 129 -9.83 -19.79 -13.82
CA LYS A 129 -9.62 -19.43 -12.40
C LYS A 129 -10.58 -18.33 -11.99
N ASP A 130 -11.32 -18.58 -10.92
CA ASP A 130 -12.27 -17.65 -10.32
C ASP A 130 -11.74 -17.09 -9.01
N GLY A 131 -12.03 -15.82 -8.78
CA GLY A 131 -11.73 -15.11 -7.56
C GLY A 131 -12.86 -14.17 -7.16
N VAL A 132 -12.94 -13.87 -5.87
CA VAL A 132 -13.94 -12.96 -5.31
C VAL A 132 -13.32 -12.03 -4.28
N GLY A 133 -13.78 -10.79 -4.23
CA GLY A 133 -13.42 -9.81 -3.21
C GLY A 133 -14.66 -9.18 -2.60
N PHE A 134 -14.60 -8.91 -1.31
CA PHE A 134 -15.61 -8.17 -0.58
C PHE A 134 -14.97 -7.05 0.20
N TYR A 135 -15.57 -5.86 0.14
CA TYR A 135 -15.18 -4.71 0.93
C TYR A 135 -16.44 -4.02 1.49
N ALA A 136 -16.36 -3.60 2.74
CA ALA A 136 -17.38 -2.76 3.35
C ALA A 136 -16.72 -1.71 4.24
N SER A 137 -17.26 -0.51 4.25
CA SER A 137 -16.82 0.56 5.14
C SER A 137 -17.99 1.36 5.68
N SER A 138 -17.80 1.94 6.85
CA SER A 138 -18.78 2.83 7.48
C SER A 138 -18.05 3.97 8.17
N SER A 139 -18.47 5.19 7.88
CA SER A 139 -18.04 6.40 8.59
C SER A 139 -19.23 6.96 9.35
N SER A 140 -19.06 7.22 10.64
CA SER A 140 -20.09 7.74 11.52
C SER A 140 -19.60 8.95 12.30
N TYR A 141 -20.43 9.98 12.38
CA TYR A 141 -20.15 11.18 13.13
C TYR A 141 -21.02 11.22 14.39
N ILE A 142 -20.39 11.14 15.55
CA ILE A 142 -21.06 11.17 16.86
C ILE A 142 -20.59 12.40 17.61
N LYS A 143 -21.41 13.44 17.65
CA LYS A 143 -21.03 14.76 18.14
C LYS A 143 -19.82 15.30 17.35
N ASN A 144 -18.67 15.44 18.00
CA ASN A 144 -17.44 15.94 17.41
C ASN A 144 -16.42 14.81 17.07
N TRP A 145 -16.85 13.55 17.17
CA TRP A 145 -16.02 12.39 16.87
C TRP A 145 -16.41 11.78 15.53
N SER A 146 -15.40 11.43 14.74
CA SER A 146 -15.55 10.59 13.56
C SER A 146 -15.03 9.20 13.87
N ILE A 147 -15.82 8.20 13.54
CA ILE A 147 -15.45 6.78 13.63
C ILE A 147 -15.58 6.20 12.23
N THR A 148 -14.48 5.76 11.67
CA THR A 148 -14.47 5.04 10.40
C THR A 148 -14.05 3.60 10.66
N SER A 149 -14.77 2.66 10.10
CA SER A 149 -14.44 1.25 10.16
C SER A 149 -14.50 0.64 8.77
N SER A 150 -13.57 -0.24 8.45
CA SER A 150 -13.59 -1.01 7.22
C SER A 150 -13.35 -2.49 7.47
N TYR A 151 -13.91 -3.29 6.61
CA TYR A 151 -13.72 -4.73 6.53
C TYR A 151 -13.44 -5.12 5.09
N ARG A 152 -12.44 -5.96 4.88
CA ARG A 152 -12.09 -6.50 3.57
C ARG A 152 -11.86 -8.00 3.64
N ASN A 153 -12.24 -8.68 2.58
CA ASN A 153 -12.05 -10.11 2.42
C ASN A 153 -11.83 -10.39 0.93
N PHE A 154 -10.56 -10.35 0.52
CA PHE A 154 -10.14 -10.57 -0.85
C PHE A 154 -9.63 -11.99 -1.02
N LYS A 155 -10.14 -12.69 -2.01
CA LYS A 155 -9.83 -14.09 -2.37
C LYS A 155 -9.76 -14.22 -3.89
N ILE A 156 -8.92 -13.40 -4.50
CA ILE A 156 -8.76 -13.43 -5.97
C ILE A 156 -7.95 -14.67 -6.38
N ASP A 157 -6.88 -15.01 -5.66
CA ASP A 157 -6.13 -16.24 -5.88
C ASP A 157 -5.54 -16.80 -4.56
N VAL A 158 -6.37 -17.40 -3.74
CA VAL A 158 -6.00 -17.93 -2.41
C VAL A 158 -5.05 -19.12 -2.45
N ASN A 159 -4.83 -19.74 -3.60
CA ASN A 159 -3.91 -20.86 -3.76
C ASN A 159 -2.52 -20.41 -4.23
N ASN A 160 -2.44 -19.19 -4.75
CA ASN A 160 -1.21 -18.54 -5.19
C ASN A 160 -1.23 -17.06 -4.79
N PRO A 161 -1.38 -16.72 -3.53
CA PRO A 161 -1.34 -15.34 -3.12
C PRO A 161 0.03 -14.78 -3.49
N ALA A 162 0.08 -13.73 -4.33
CA ALA A 162 1.30 -13.00 -4.53
C ALA A 162 1.68 -12.38 -3.19
N THR A 163 2.77 -12.81 -2.60
CA THR A 163 3.41 -12.09 -1.50
C THR A 163 4.24 -10.95 -2.08
N ARG A 164 4.62 -9.95 -1.28
CA ARG A 164 5.51 -8.85 -1.69
C ARG A 164 6.73 -9.31 -2.49
N ASP A 165 7.23 -10.50 -2.19
CA ASP A 165 8.42 -11.07 -2.79
C ASP A 165 8.11 -12.13 -3.84
N ASN A 166 6.86 -12.31 -4.19
CA ASN A 166 6.49 -13.39 -5.09
C ASN A 166 6.48 -12.96 -6.55
N ILE A 167 7.30 -13.59 -7.27
CA ILE A 167 7.96 -13.33 -8.51
C ILE A 167 7.14 -13.77 -9.71
N VAL A 168 6.17 -14.64 -9.53
CA VAL A 168 5.44 -15.24 -10.63
C VAL A 168 4.01 -14.77 -10.58
N HIS A 169 3.69 -13.75 -11.36
CA HIS A 169 2.31 -13.42 -11.67
C HIS A 169 1.62 -14.61 -12.32
N ASN A 170 0.78 -15.25 -11.54
CA ASN A 170 -0.12 -16.27 -12.07
C ASN A 170 -1.33 -15.57 -12.71
N TYR A 171 -1.85 -16.12 -13.78
CA TYR A 171 -3.03 -15.56 -14.44
C TYR A 171 -4.29 -15.51 -13.54
N GLY A 172 -4.34 -16.25 -12.42
CA GLY A 172 -5.37 -16.15 -11.40
C GLY A 172 -5.26 -14.91 -10.51
N ASN A 173 -4.10 -14.28 -10.42
CA ASN A 173 -3.86 -13.14 -9.54
C ASN A 173 -4.73 -11.91 -9.91
N ALA A 174 -4.86 -10.98 -8.97
CA ALA A 174 -5.45 -9.69 -9.25
C ALA A 174 -4.68 -8.97 -10.37
N LEU A 175 -5.40 -8.24 -11.23
CA LEU A 175 -4.80 -7.49 -12.30
C LEU A 175 -4.04 -6.28 -11.76
N ASN A 176 -3.01 -5.84 -12.47
CA ASN A 176 -2.22 -4.65 -12.09
C ASN A 176 -3.06 -3.36 -12.01
N ILE A 177 -4.17 -3.31 -12.75
CA ILE A 177 -5.14 -2.23 -12.72
C ILE A 177 -6.14 -2.33 -11.56
N GLN A 178 -6.21 -3.48 -10.86
CA GLN A 178 -7.04 -3.62 -9.67
C GLN A 178 -6.33 -2.97 -8.49
N ARG A 179 -7.01 -2.03 -7.84
CA ARG A 179 -6.58 -1.43 -6.59
C ARG A 179 -7.57 -1.78 -5.49
N SER A 180 -7.04 -2.00 -4.31
CA SER A 180 -7.89 -2.06 -3.14
C SER A 180 -8.52 -0.68 -2.90
N PRO A 181 -9.76 -0.58 -2.43
CA PRO A 181 -10.22 0.64 -1.80
C PRO A 181 -9.21 1.03 -0.72
N SER A 182 -8.90 2.32 -0.60
CA SER A 182 -8.00 2.81 0.45
C SER A 182 -8.51 2.28 1.79
N GLY A 183 -7.76 1.41 2.39
CA GLY A 183 -8.17 0.67 3.57
C GLY A 183 -7.14 0.72 4.68
N PHE A 184 -6.07 1.51 4.49
CA PHE A 184 -5.10 1.73 5.54
C PHE A 184 -4.96 3.22 5.79
N TYR A 185 -4.80 3.58 7.05
CA TYR A 185 -4.48 4.95 7.43
C TYR A 185 -3.22 5.41 6.72
N GLU A 186 -3.33 6.52 5.99
CA GLU A 186 -2.20 7.08 5.27
C GLU A 186 -1.37 7.96 6.21
N HIS A 187 -0.15 7.54 6.41
CA HIS A 187 0.79 8.30 7.19
C HIS A 187 1.41 9.44 6.36
N THR A 188 1.33 10.65 6.88
CA THR A 188 2.00 11.82 6.28
C THR A 188 3.49 11.89 6.63
N PHE A 189 3.97 10.98 7.46
CA PHE A 189 5.34 10.89 7.91
C PHE A 189 6.14 9.92 7.02
N ARG A 190 7.38 10.30 6.70
CA ARG A 190 8.19 9.62 5.69
C ARG A 190 8.57 8.18 6.06
N LEU A 191 9.03 7.95 7.31
CA LEU A 191 9.42 6.60 7.73
C LEU A 191 8.21 5.69 7.90
N LEU A 192 7.05 6.24 8.28
CA LEU A 192 5.81 5.48 8.38
C LEU A 192 5.26 5.14 6.99
N SER A 193 5.26 6.09 6.05
CA SER A 193 4.79 5.81 4.68
C SER A 193 5.59 4.69 4.01
N ARG A 194 6.90 4.58 4.31
CA ARG A 194 7.75 3.49 3.81
C ARG A 194 7.50 2.14 4.46
N SER A 195 6.98 2.13 5.67
CA SER A 195 6.63 0.90 6.39
C SER A 195 5.18 0.49 6.23
N SER A 196 4.40 1.22 5.47
CA SER A 196 3.01 0.89 5.17
C SER A 196 2.90 -0.47 4.49
N LYS A 197 1.88 -1.23 4.89
CA LYS A 197 1.59 -2.51 4.25
C LYS A 197 0.65 -2.32 3.06
N GLU A 198 1.01 -2.90 1.93
CA GLU A 198 0.11 -3.01 0.79
C GLU A 198 -0.96 -4.07 1.03
N VAL A 199 -2.19 -3.79 0.60
CA VAL A 199 -3.28 -4.77 0.65
C VAL A 199 -3.05 -5.87 -0.38
N ASN A 200 -3.13 -7.11 0.06
CA ASN A 200 -3.02 -8.25 -0.85
C ASN A 200 -4.40 -8.66 -1.38
N LEU A 201 -4.73 -8.23 -2.60
CA LEU A 201 -6.00 -8.57 -3.25
C LEU A 201 -6.17 -10.07 -3.52
N ASN A 202 -5.09 -10.84 -3.58
CA ASN A 202 -5.16 -12.27 -3.90
C ASN A 202 -5.66 -13.09 -2.72
N ASP A 203 -5.20 -12.78 -1.51
CA ASP A 203 -5.69 -13.44 -0.28
C ASP A 203 -5.45 -12.55 0.94
N GLU A 204 -6.45 -11.75 1.31
CA GLU A 204 -6.39 -10.95 2.54
C GLU A 204 -7.75 -10.81 3.20
N VAL A 205 -7.78 -11.07 4.50
CA VAL A 205 -8.87 -10.68 5.39
C VAL A 205 -8.36 -9.58 6.31
N GLY A 206 -9.05 -8.43 6.36
CA GLY A 206 -8.61 -7.28 7.13
C GLY A 206 -9.76 -6.51 7.77
N ILE A 207 -9.43 -5.90 8.90
CA ILE A 207 -10.26 -4.91 9.59
C ILE A 207 -9.43 -3.68 9.90
N GLU A 208 -10.07 -2.53 9.83
CA GLU A 208 -9.48 -1.27 10.23
C GLU A 208 -10.50 -0.44 10.99
N ILE A 209 -10.06 0.22 12.04
CA ILE A 209 -10.89 1.13 12.84
C ILE A 209 -10.10 2.40 13.08
N GLN A 210 -10.66 3.50 12.64
CA GLN A 210 -10.12 4.83 12.85
C GLN A 210 -11.06 5.65 13.74
N LEU A 211 -10.50 6.33 14.72
CA LEU A 211 -11.19 7.25 15.59
C LEU A 211 -10.50 8.62 15.53
N LEU A 212 -11.24 9.65 15.21
CA LEU A 212 -10.74 11.04 15.18
C LEU A 212 -11.66 11.93 15.98
N GLY A 213 -11.12 12.76 16.86
CA GLY A 213 -11.93 13.70 17.61
C GLY A 213 -11.14 14.72 18.43
N PRO A 214 -11.82 15.70 19.04
CA PRO A 214 -11.18 16.72 19.83
C PRO A 214 -10.73 16.14 21.18
N LEU A 215 -9.48 16.41 21.54
CA LEU A 215 -8.93 16.15 22.87
C LEU A 215 -9.06 17.39 23.77
N SER A 216 -8.93 18.58 23.17
CA SER A 216 -9.05 19.86 23.83
C SER A 216 -9.65 20.89 22.87
N SER A 217 -9.82 22.16 23.32
CA SER A 217 -10.28 23.24 22.45
C SER A 217 -9.38 23.51 21.25
N ASN A 218 -8.09 23.17 21.35
CA ASN A 218 -7.08 23.50 20.34
C ASN A 218 -6.35 22.25 19.80
N GLY A 219 -6.79 21.04 20.17
CA GLY A 219 -6.10 19.83 19.76
C GLY A 219 -7.03 18.64 19.57
N ASN A 220 -6.62 17.77 18.66
CA ASN A 220 -7.31 16.55 18.30
C ASN A 220 -6.44 15.32 18.59
N ILE A 221 -7.10 14.18 18.70
CA ILE A 221 -6.50 12.86 18.74
C ILE A 221 -7.01 12.05 17.54
N ALA A 222 -6.10 11.36 16.90
CA ALA A 222 -6.38 10.30 15.94
C ALA A 222 -5.87 8.97 16.48
N LEU A 223 -6.67 7.93 16.36
CA LEU A 223 -6.37 6.57 16.73
C LEU A 223 -6.65 5.70 15.52
N ASN A 224 -5.70 4.88 15.08
CA ASN A 224 -5.90 3.91 14.03
C ASN A 224 -5.46 2.52 14.49
N TYR A 225 -6.29 1.54 14.24
CA TYR A 225 -6.02 0.13 14.48
C TYR A 225 -6.28 -0.67 13.22
N ILE A 226 -5.29 -1.43 12.79
CA ILE A 226 -5.36 -2.28 11.62
C ILE A 226 -4.98 -3.70 12.03
N LYS A 227 -5.74 -4.67 11.55
CA LYS A 227 -5.37 -6.07 11.62
C LYS A 227 -5.72 -6.77 10.32
N SER A 228 -4.78 -7.49 9.73
CA SER A 228 -5.03 -8.30 8.55
C SER A 228 -4.24 -9.61 8.57
N SER A 229 -4.65 -10.55 7.77
CA SER A 229 -3.97 -11.81 7.56
C SER A 229 -4.41 -12.45 6.24
N SER A 230 -3.70 -13.45 5.75
CA SER A 230 -4.23 -14.35 4.73
C SER A 230 -5.43 -15.12 5.27
N SER A 231 -6.38 -15.48 4.39
CA SER A 231 -7.57 -16.27 4.77
C SER A 231 -7.22 -17.73 5.04
N LYS A 232 -6.16 -18.24 4.44
CA LYS A 232 -5.62 -19.60 4.63
C LYS A 232 -4.30 -19.57 5.40
N GLN A 233 -3.85 -20.74 5.83
CA GLN A 233 -2.56 -20.93 6.46
C GLN A 233 -1.59 -21.62 5.49
N TRP A 234 -0.33 -21.21 5.55
CA TRP A 234 0.74 -21.86 4.83
C TRP A 234 1.27 -23.04 5.62
N TYR A 235 1.39 -24.19 4.97
CA TYR A 235 2.00 -25.40 5.52
C TYR A 235 3.15 -25.85 4.64
N SER A 236 4.29 -26.13 5.26
CA SER A 236 5.42 -26.73 4.58
C SER A 236 5.11 -28.21 4.28
N GLY A 237 5.26 -28.61 3.01
CA GLY A 237 5.18 -30.00 2.60
C GLY A 237 6.49 -30.76 2.82
N GLU A 238 6.52 -32.04 2.47
CA GLU A 238 7.73 -32.84 2.44
C GLU A 238 8.60 -32.44 1.24
N GLY A 239 9.73 -31.77 1.50
CA GLY A 239 10.69 -31.31 0.52
C GLY A 239 10.85 -29.78 0.49
N PRO A 240 11.98 -29.27 -0.02
CA PRO A 240 12.37 -27.87 0.09
C PRO A 240 11.51 -26.88 -0.74
N LEU A 241 10.63 -27.39 -1.61
CA LEU A 241 9.73 -26.58 -2.45
C LEU A 241 8.26 -27.00 -2.31
N ALA A 242 7.95 -27.93 -1.42
CA ALA A 242 6.61 -28.45 -1.25
C ALA A 242 5.89 -27.72 -0.11
N GLY A 243 5.35 -26.55 -0.39
CA GLY A 243 4.45 -25.86 0.51
C GLY A 243 3.06 -25.74 -0.11
N GLN A 244 2.03 -25.66 0.73
CA GLN A 244 0.67 -25.47 0.29
C GLN A 244 -0.15 -24.60 1.23
N TRP A 245 -1.06 -23.83 0.66
CA TRP A 245 -2.08 -23.13 1.39
C TRP A 245 -3.21 -24.09 1.75
N SER A 246 -3.57 -24.16 3.00
CA SER A 246 -4.53 -25.14 3.52
C SER A 246 -5.37 -24.53 4.65
N GLY A 247 -6.43 -25.24 5.03
CA GLY A 247 -7.35 -24.84 6.08
C GLY A 247 -8.62 -24.18 5.54
N ASP A 248 -9.55 -23.93 6.45
CA ASP A 248 -10.80 -23.22 6.13
C ASP A 248 -10.48 -21.74 5.84
N ASN A 249 -11.27 -21.17 4.92
CA ASN A 249 -11.15 -19.74 4.62
C ASN A 249 -11.64 -18.92 5.82
N ASN A 250 -10.74 -18.25 6.51
CA ASN A 250 -11.09 -17.35 7.60
C ASN A 250 -11.88 -16.14 7.09
N PHE A 251 -12.88 -15.72 7.87
CA PHE A 251 -13.63 -14.49 7.65
C PHE A 251 -13.19 -13.36 8.60
N ILE A 252 -12.36 -13.67 9.57
CA ILE A 252 -11.80 -12.73 10.56
C ILE A 252 -10.29 -12.85 10.49
N PRO A 253 -9.53 -11.73 10.56
CA PRO A 253 -8.07 -11.78 10.55
C PRO A 253 -7.52 -12.71 11.64
N SER A 254 -6.68 -13.62 11.23
CA SER A 254 -6.02 -14.60 12.10
C SER A 254 -4.80 -13.97 12.79
N SER A 255 -4.52 -14.41 14.01
CA SER A 255 -3.23 -14.11 14.68
C SER A 255 -2.22 -15.25 14.53
N SER A 256 -2.56 -16.31 13.77
CA SER A 256 -1.61 -17.40 13.50
C SER A 256 -0.49 -16.91 12.59
N GLN A 257 0.75 -17.12 12.97
CA GLN A 257 1.92 -16.72 12.18
C GLN A 257 1.94 -17.34 10.78
N SER A 258 1.37 -18.54 10.61
CA SER A 258 1.23 -19.19 9.30
C SER A 258 0.20 -18.56 8.38
N SER A 259 -0.60 -17.60 8.87
CA SER A 259 -1.54 -16.80 8.08
C SER A 259 -0.99 -15.42 7.73
N TYR A 260 0.31 -15.16 7.88
CA TYR A 260 0.94 -13.88 7.58
C TYR A 260 0.22 -12.68 8.23
N PRO A 261 0.06 -12.68 9.57
CA PRO A 261 -0.63 -11.60 10.26
C PRO A 261 0.14 -10.29 10.16
N PHE A 262 -0.63 -9.22 10.01
CA PHE A 262 -0.18 -7.84 10.17
C PHE A 262 -1.06 -7.16 11.20
N GLU A 263 -0.45 -6.38 12.09
CA GLU A 263 -1.14 -5.57 13.09
C GLU A 263 -0.43 -4.24 13.24
N GLU A 264 -1.22 -3.15 13.26
CA GLU A 264 -0.73 -1.80 13.47
C GLU A 264 -1.62 -1.06 14.47
N VAL A 265 -0.97 -0.32 15.36
CA VAL A 265 -1.61 0.62 16.28
C VAL A 265 -0.91 1.96 16.15
N PHE A 266 -1.62 2.95 15.66
CA PHE A 266 -1.13 4.32 15.53
C PHE A 266 -1.96 5.27 16.36
N VAL A 267 -1.27 6.15 17.10
CA VAL A 267 -1.90 7.23 17.88
C VAL A 267 -1.23 8.54 17.52
N GLU A 268 -2.00 9.55 17.17
CA GLU A 268 -1.52 10.89 16.84
C GLU A 268 -2.25 11.95 17.65
N PHE A 269 -1.50 12.90 18.15
CA PHE A 269 -2.03 14.14 18.74
C PHE A 269 -1.61 15.30 17.85
N ASN A 270 -2.55 16.14 17.46
CA ASN A 270 -2.26 17.34 16.69
C ASN A 270 -3.04 18.53 17.22
N GLY A 271 -2.49 19.73 17.03
CA GLY A 271 -3.16 20.92 17.49
C GLY A 271 -2.34 22.19 17.36
N TYR A 272 -2.91 23.25 17.90
CA TYR A 272 -2.28 24.56 17.95
C TYR A 272 -1.99 24.97 19.37
N ASN A 273 -0.93 25.77 19.55
CA ASN A 273 -0.70 26.43 20.82
C ASN A 273 -1.80 27.49 21.07
N SER A 274 -1.86 28.06 22.27
CA SER A 274 -2.88 29.05 22.67
C SER A 274 -2.94 30.31 21.78
N ASN A 275 -1.83 30.67 21.14
CA ASN A 275 -1.73 31.83 20.25
C ASN A 275 -2.03 31.49 18.78
N GLY A 276 -2.22 30.23 18.43
CA GLY A 276 -2.50 29.77 17.09
C GLY A 276 -1.35 29.88 16.08
N ASN A 277 -0.14 30.26 16.53
CA ASN A 277 1.01 30.46 15.64
C ASN A 277 1.95 29.25 15.55
N ILE A 278 1.75 28.23 16.39
CA ILE A 278 2.49 26.98 16.37
C ILE A 278 1.48 25.84 16.19
N PHE A 279 1.60 25.11 15.10
CA PHE A 279 0.95 23.83 14.91
C PHE A 279 1.92 22.71 15.28
N TYR A 280 1.45 21.69 15.96
CA TYR A 280 2.24 20.51 16.26
C TYR A 280 1.46 19.25 15.94
N LYS A 281 2.20 18.23 15.57
CA LYS A 281 1.72 16.87 15.35
C LYS A 281 2.74 15.90 15.92
N VAL A 282 2.31 15.01 16.81
CA VAL A 282 3.17 14.00 17.43
C VAL A 282 2.45 12.67 17.44
N GLY A 283 3.14 11.61 17.09
CA GLY A 283 2.56 10.26 17.00
C GLY A 283 3.39 9.19 17.69
N LEU A 284 2.77 8.04 17.83
CA LEU A 284 3.38 6.77 18.21
C LEU A 284 2.79 5.69 17.33
N ASP A 285 3.65 4.90 16.71
CA ASP A 285 3.27 3.80 15.86
C ASP A 285 3.94 2.49 16.30
N PHE A 286 3.17 1.42 16.30
CA PHE A 286 3.61 0.06 16.56
C PHE A 286 3.09 -0.85 15.46
N GLN A 287 3.99 -1.56 14.80
CA GLN A 287 3.65 -2.54 13.77
C GLN A 287 4.26 -3.89 14.10
N TYR A 288 3.51 -4.93 13.81
CA TYR A 288 3.92 -6.32 13.82
C TYR A 288 3.54 -6.98 12.51
N GLU A 289 4.46 -7.69 11.88
CA GLU A 289 4.24 -8.38 10.60
C GLU A 289 5.00 -9.70 10.56
N VAL A 290 4.32 -10.76 10.14
CA VAL A 290 4.97 -11.98 9.66
C VAL A 290 5.00 -11.88 8.14
N PHE A 291 6.17 -11.71 7.56
CA PHE A 291 6.30 -11.51 6.12
C PHE A 291 6.84 -12.74 5.38
N ASN A 292 7.35 -13.76 6.11
CA ASN A 292 7.75 -15.02 5.52
C ASN A 292 7.50 -16.19 6.48
N VAL A 293 7.01 -17.30 5.93
CA VAL A 293 6.85 -18.56 6.64
C VAL A 293 7.86 -19.57 6.08
N LEU A 294 8.98 -19.75 6.79
CA LEU A 294 10.05 -20.63 6.35
C LEU A 294 9.71 -22.11 6.58
N SER A 295 9.02 -22.41 7.65
CA SER A 295 8.52 -23.74 7.97
C SER A 295 7.25 -23.65 8.81
N ASN A 296 6.28 -24.47 8.50
CA ASN A 296 5.10 -24.73 9.33
C ASN A 296 4.73 -26.21 9.21
N SER A 297 5.64 -27.07 9.70
CA SER A 297 5.45 -28.52 9.77
C SER A 297 5.02 -28.95 11.17
N ALA A 298 4.71 -30.22 11.33
CA ALA A 298 4.43 -30.81 12.64
C ALA A 298 5.64 -30.75 13.60
N GLU A 299 6.87 -30.74 13.06
CA GLU A 299 8.11 -30.84 13.85
C GLU A 299 8.77 -29.47 14.04
N VAL A 300 8.71 -28.59 13.02
CA VAL A 300 9.40 -27.30 13.01
C VAL A 300 8.47 -26.21 12.51
N LYS A 301 8.36 -25.15 13.29
CA LYS A 301 7.70 -23.89 12.88
C LYS A 301 8.74 -22.78 12.87
N SER A 302 8.89 -22.10 11.76
CA SER A 302 9.84 -21.00 11.61
C SER A 302 9.25 -19.89 10.77
N TYR A 303 9.26 -18.68 11.32
CA TYR A 303 8.64 -17.49 10.76
C TYR A 303 9.62 -16.33 10.78
N GLU A 304 9.61 -15.55 9.72
CA GLU A 304 10.34 -14.28 9.68
C GLU A 304 9.40 -13.13 10.08
N ILE A 305 9.79 -12.42 11.15
CA ILE A 305 8.96 -11.44 11.83
C ILE A 305 9.63 -10.07 11.73
N LYS A 306 8.83 -9.06 11.53
CA LYS A 306 9.19 -7.65 11.63
C LYS A 306 8.34 -6.97 12.69
N GLU A 307 9.01 -6.32 13.64
CA GLU A 307 8.39 -5.41 14.61
C GLU A 307 8.96 -4.01 14.40
N SER A 308 8.13 -3.00 14.37
CA SER A 308 8.60 -1.63 14.30
C SER A 308 7.93 -0.74 15.36
N PHE A 309 8.69 0.23 15.81
CA PHE A 309 8.23 1.32 16.65
C PHE A 309 8.70 2.63 16.04
N THR A 310 7.78 3.55 15.80
CA THR A 310 8.09 4.86 15.20
C THR A 310 7.52 5.98 16.06
N PHE A 311 8.35 7.00 16.27
CA PHE A 311 7.99 8.26 16.92
C PHE A 311 8.15 9.40 15.92
N PRO A 312 7.07 9.85 15.28
CA PRO A 312 7.07 11.02 14.42
C PRO A 312 6.69 12.29 15.16
N LEU A 313 7.35 13.39 14.84
CA LEU A 313 7.08 14.74 15.33
C LEU A 313 7.15 15.72 14.17
N LEU A 314 6.16 16.60 14.07
CA LEU A 314 6.15 17.73 13.15
C LEU A 314 5.76 18.99 13.95
N VAL A 315 6.51 20.06 13.78
CA VAL A 315 6.19 21.35 14.36
C VAL A 315 6.28 22.43 13.28
N ASN A 316 5.21 23.18 13.13
CA ASN A 316 5.10 24.24 12.13
C ASN A 316 4.93 25.59 12.85
N PHE A 317 5.81 26.51 12.54
CA PHE A 317 5.87 27.86 13.12
C PHE A 317 5.45 28.89 12.08
N ASN A 318 4.33 29.54 12.29
CA ASN A 318 3.93 30.73 11.53
C ASN A 318 4.52 31.97 12.19
N LEU A 319 5.70 32.40 11.75
CA LEU A 319 6.40 33.57 12.33
C LEU A 319 5.65 34.86 12.02
N ASN A 320 5.17 34.98 10.79
CA ASN A 320 4.34 36.09 10.31
C ASN A 320 3.63 35.65 9.01
N PRO A 321 2.76 36.47 8.40
CA PRO A 321 2.04 36.09 7.16
C PRO A 321 2.93 35.74 5.96
N LEU A 322 4.22 36.09 5.99
CA LEU A 322 5.16 35.84 4.90
C LEU A 322 6.07 34.65 5.16
N TRP A 323 6.29 34.27 6.43
CA TRP A 323 7.24 33.24 6.82
C TRP A 323 6.58 32.12 7.58
N ASN A 324 6.73 30.91 7.05
CA ASN A 324 6.40 29.66 7.70
C ASN A 324 7.65 28.78 7.79
N ILE A 325 7.88 28.15 8.94
CA ILE A 325 8.99 27.22 9.18
C ILE A 325 8.39 25.92 9.72
N GLU A 326 8.76 24.81 9.12
CA GLU A 326 8.34 23.47 9.54
C GLU A 326 9.57 22.62 9.87
N LEU A 327 9.53 21.99 11.02
CA LEU A 327 10.50 21.00 11.47
C LEU A 327 9.82 19.64 11.57
N GLN A 328 10.38 18.64 10.92
CA GLN A 328 9.97 17.25 11.01
C GLN A 328 11.11 16.40 11.57
N LEU A 329 10.81 15.57 12.56
CA LEU A 329 11.71 14.59 13.16
C LEU A 329 10.99 13.25 13.24
N GLU A 330 11.63 12.20 12.76
CA GLU A 330 11.11 10.84 12.91
C GLU A 330 12.22 9.93 13.42
N LEU A 331 11.88 9.13 14.43
CA LEU A 331 12.75 8.12 15.02
C LEU A 331 12.07 6.77 14.89
N GLN A 332 12.70 5.84 14.18
CA GLN A 332 12.14 4.50 13.99
C GLN A 332 13.14 3.44 14.42
N LYS A 333 12.64 2.43 15.10
CA LYS A 333 13.36 1.22 15.45
C LYS A 333 12.65 0.03 14.82
N VAL A 334 13.34 -0.71 13.97
CA VAL A 334 12.85 -1.92 13.33
C VAL A 334 13.66 -3.10 13.84
N LYS A 335 12.95 -4.15 14.21
CA LYS A 335 13.51 -5.43 14.61
C LYS A 335 13.03 -6.49 13.62
N THR A 336 13.95 -7.14 12.93
CA THR A 336 13.65 -8.31 12.11
C THR A 336 14.36 -9.53 12.65
N GLY A 337 13.71 -10.66 12.60
CA GLY A 337 14.30 -11.90 13.10
C GLY A 337 13.46 -13.12 12.76
N PHE A 338 14.05 -14.30 13.01
CA PHE A 338 13.39 -15.57 12.81
C PHE A 338 12.94 -16.12 14.16
N GLU A 339 11.65 -16.38 14.31
CA GLU A 339 11.12 -17.13 15.43
C GLU A 339 11.01 -18.58 15.01
N THR A 340 11.79 -19.46 15.64
CA THR A 340 11.81 -20.89 15.34
C THR A 340 11.38 -21.68 16.57
N THR A 341 10.36 -22.50 16.42
CA THR A 341 9.89 -23.45 17.45
C THR A 341 10.10 -24.86 16.94
N ILE A 342 10.89 -25.65 17.65
CA ILE A 342 11.11 -27.07 17.38
C ILE A 342 10.23 -27.87 18.34
N LEU A 343 9.34 -28.68 17.79
CA LEU A 343 8.48 -29.58 18.53
C LEU A 343 9.18 -30.95 18.56
N SER A 344 9.77 -31.31 19.68
CA SER A 344 10.40 -32.64 19.84
C SER A 344 9.49 -33.54 20.64
N ASP A 345 9.05 -34.64 20.02
CA ASP A 345 8.43 -35.77 20.72
C ASP A 345 9.51 -36.61 21.43
N PHE A 346 10.04 -36.12 22.55
CA PHE A 346 10.83 -36.94 23.46
C PHE A 346 10.00 -37.36 24.66
N GLY A 347 9.26 -38.47 24.52
CA GLY A 347 8.45 -39.01 25.62
C GLY A 347 7.32 -38.06 26.05
N ASP A 348 6.51 -38.45 27.02
CA ASP A 348 5.25 -37.79 27.48
C ASP A 348 5.27 -36.29 27.79
N ASN A 349 6.31 -35.56 27.39
CA ASN A 349 6.40 -34.11 27.56
C ASN A 349 6.71 -33.43 26.21
N ASN A 350 5.74 -32.73 25.63
CA ASN A 350 5.93 -31.80 24.53
C ASN A 350 6.86 -30.65 24.97
N HIS A 351 8.12 -30.71 24.64
CA HIS A 351 9.07 -29.64 24.83
C HIS A 351 9.08 -28.75 23.57
N SER A 352 8.46 -27.56 23.64
CA SER A 352 8.64 -26.52 22.62
C SER A 352 9.87 -25.69 23.00
N PHE A 353 10.85 -25.65 22.12
CA PHE A 353 11.99 -24.75 22.27
C PHE A 353 11.83 -23.62 21.23
N THR A 354 11.59 -22.42 21.70
CA THR A 354 11.50 -21.25 20.84
C THR A 354 12.80 -20.47 20.94
N SER A 355 13.53 -20.34 19.83
CA SER A 355 14.70 -19.47 19.76
C SER A 355 14.46 -18.35 18.76
N LEU A 356 14.75 -17.13 19.18
CA LEU A 356 14.78 -15.95 18.31
C LEU A 356 16.21 -15.83 17.77
N LEU A 357 16.46 -16.33 16.55
CA LEU A 357 17.77 -16.24 15.88
C LEU A 357 17.88 -14.99 15.01
N PRO A 358 19.08 -14.56 14.67
CA PRO A 358 19.63 -13.29 15.12
C PRO A 358 18.73 -12.14 14.75
N VAL A 359 18.43 -11.34 15.72
CA VAL A 359 17.62 -10.14 15.56
C VAL A 359 18.49 -9.05 14.95
N LYS A 360 18.19 -8.65 13.72
CA LYS A 360 18.75 -7.43 13.15
C LYS A 360 17.98 -6.25 13.72
N TYR A 361 18.69 -5.32 14.39
CA TYR A 361 18.12 -4.05 14.84
C TYR A 361 18.51 -2.96 13.86
N GLN A 362 17.51 -2.36 13.25
CA GLN A 362 17.67 -1.20 12.41
C GLN A 362 17.11 0.03 13.13
N LYS A 363 17.88 1.11 13.10
CA LYS A 363 17.46 2.41 13.62
C LYS A 363 17.47 3.37 12.45
N ASN A 364 16.33 3.98 12.18
CA ASN A 364 16.18 4.98 11.14
C ASN A 364 15.89 6.33 11.80
N ILE A 365 16.50 7.38 11.27
CA ILE A 365 16.29 8.76 11.69
C ILE A 365 15.98 9.56 10.44
N PHE A 366 14.92 10.36 10.48
CA PHE A 366 14.64 11.37 9.47
C PHE A 366 14.49 12.73 10.12
N LEU A 367 15.17 13.72 9.55
CA LEU A 367 15.09 15.12 9.96
C LEU A 367 14.87 15.97 8.73
N ALA A 368 13.89 16.87 8.76
CA ALA A 368 13.70 17.86 7.70
C ALA A 368 13.37 19.23 8.29
N LEU A 369 13.92 20.26 7.66
CA LEU A 369 13.61 21.66 7.92
C LEU A 369 13.15 22.30 6.63
N SER A 370 11.89 22.71 6.60
CA SER A 370 11.28 23.40 5.47
C SER A 370 10.93 24.82 5.84
N THR A 371 11.09 25.76 4.92
CA THR A 371 10.62 27.13 5.09
C THR A 371 10.02 27.67 3.82
N ASN A 372 8.90 28.36 3.96
CA ASN A 372 8.20 29.02 2.86
C ASN A 372 8.24 30.53 3.08
N TYR A 373 8.58 31.27 2.03
CA TYR A 373 8.58 32.73 2.06
C TYR A 373 7.68 33.32 0.95
N ASN A 374 6.75 34.17 1.36
CA ASN A 374 5.86 34.91 0.48
C ASN A 374 5.10 34.04 -0.54
N GLN A 375 4.80 32.78 -0.18
CA GLN A 375 4.13 31.79 -1.03
C GLN A 375 4.82 31.52 -2.39
N LYS A 376 5.98 32.11 -2.62
CA LYS A 376 6.76 31.98 -3.86
C LYS A 376 8.02 31.17 -3.69
N TRP A 377 8.65 31.25 -2.53
CA TRP A 377 9.91 30.54 -2.25
C TRP A 377 9.66 29.42 -1.26
N SER A 378 10.16 28.24 -1.58
CA SER A 378 10.26 27.10 -0.69
C SER A 378 11.70 26.66 -0.60
N PHE A 379 12.19 26.43 0.62
CA PHE A 379 13.51 25.87 0.90
C PHE A 379 13.30 24.63 1.77
N ASN A 380 14.01 23.56 1.46
CA ASN A 380 13.98 22.35 2.27
C ASN A 380 15.41 21.80 2.43
N VAL A 381 15.73 21.38 3.63
CA VAL A 381 16.93 20.63 3.96
C VAL A 381 16.49 19.36 4.67
N SER A 382 16.94 18.21 4.19
CA SER A 382 16.60 16.94 4.82
C SER A 382 17.82 16.06 5.02
N HIS A 383 17.75 15.24 6.05
CA HIS A 383 18.74 14.22 6.35
C HIS A 383 18.00 12.96 6.81
N GLU A 384 18.34 11.84 6.20
CA GLU A 384 17.84 10.52 6.56
C GLU A 384 19.03 9.60 6.80
N SER A 385 19.02 8.83 7.89
CA SER A 385 20.08 7.88 8.18
C SER A 385 19.54 6.58 8.75
N THR A 386 20.28 5.50 8.51
CA THR A 386 20.03 4.16 9.05
C THR A 386 21.34 3.56 9.54
N ASN A 387 21.30 2.70 10.56
CA ASN A 387 22.46 1.92 11.00
C ASN A 387 22.64 0.60 10.23
N SER A 388 21.90 0.42 9.15
CA SER A 388 21.94 -0.78 8.29
C SER A 388 22.34 -0.34 6.89
N ASP A 389 23.46 -0.85 6.39
CA ASP A 389 23.88 -0.58 5.02
C ASP A 389 22.81 -1.09 4.05
N GLU A 390 22.38 -0.24 3.15
CA GLU A 390 21.51 -0.58 2.05
C GLU A 390 22.34 -0.76 0.79
N LEU A 391 22.13 -1.86 0.11
CA LEU A 391 22.75 -2.09 -1.19
C LEU A 391 22.11 -1.14 -2.20
N LEU A 392 22.93 -0.23 -2.74
CA LEU A 392 22.58 0.57 -3.91
C LEU A 392 22.89 -0.27 -5.14
N LEU A 393 21.82 -0.66 -5.85
CA LEU A 393 22.00 -1.29 -7.15
C LEU A 393 22.18 -0.18 -8.18
N ASP A 394 23.40 -0.01 -8.65
CA ASP A 394 23.68 0.89 -9.78
C ASP A 394 23.02 0.32 -11.04
N SER A 395 22.25 1.14 -11.74
CA SER A 395 21.60 0.78 -12.99
C SER A 395 22.54 0.64 -14.19
N GLY A 396 23.84 0.80 -13.99
CA GLY A 396 24.89 0.77 -14.99
C GLY A 396 25.97 -0.27 -14.73
N GLN A 397 25.85 -1.44 -15.31
CA GLN A 397 26.89 -2.39 -15.75
C GLN A 397 28.14 -2.69 -14.89
N ASP A 398 28.36 -2.08 -13.73
CA ASP A 398 29.46 -2.43 -12.85
C ASP A 398 28.97 -3.14 -11.60
N GLU A 399 29.54 -4.30 -11.32
CA GLU A 399 29.25 -5.18 -10.19
C GLU A 399 29.74 -4.60 -8.82
N SER A 400 29.99 -3.32 -8.71
CA SER A 400 30.31 -2.67 -7.44
C SER A 400 29.02 -2.32 -6.71
N PHE A 401 28.68 -3.09 -5.71
CA PHE A 401 27.60 -2.76 -4.77
C PHE A 401 28.08 -1.65 -3.85
N ASP A 402 27.69 -0.43 -4.11
CA ASP A 402 27.83 0.63 -3.14
C ASP A 402 26.78 0.48 -2.05
N SER A 403 27.18 0.61 -0.80
CA SER A 403 26.28 0.64 0.35
C SER A 403 26.14 2.07 0.86
N ALA A 404 24.91 2.52 1.06
CA ALA A 404 24.63 3.79 1.68
C ALA A 404 23.82 3.61 2.95
N ASN A 405 24.13 4.42 3.96
CA ASN A 405 23.42 4.44 5.23
C ASN A 405 22.97 5.84 5.66
N ASP A 406 23.24 6.85 4.84
CA ASP A 406 22.82 8.23 5.06
C ASP A 406 22.55 8.95 3.74
N TRP A 407 21.56 9.83 3.75
CA TRP A 407 21.12 10.63 2.60
C TRP A 407 20.84 12.05 3.07
N SER A 408 21.48 13.01 2.43
CA SER A 408 21.27 14.42 2.74
C SER A 408 20.90 15.18 1.49
N SER A 409 19.95 16.09 1.61
CA SER A 409 19.55 16.92 0.47
C SER A 409 19.19 18.33 0.87
N ILE A 410 19.33 19.23 -0.10
CA ILE A 410 18.82 20.60 -0.05
C ILE A 410 18.03 20.86 -1.34
N SER A 411 16.85 21.44 -1.19
CA SER A 411 16.08 21.89 -2.35
C SER A 411 15.58 23.31 -2.18
N MET A 412 15.39 23.98 -3.31
CA MET A 412 14.83 25.32 -3.41
C MET A 412 13.85 25.34 -4.56
N ALA A 413 12.61 25.73 -4.29
CA ALA A 413 11.62 25.95 -5.33
C ALA A 413 11.21 27.42 -5.40
N TYR A 414 11.01 27.91 -6.63
CA TYR A 414 10.49 29.25 -6.91
C TYR A 414 9.29 29.18 -7.82
N LYS A 415 8.18 29.71 -7.35
CA LYS A 415 6.94 29.83 -8.09
C LYS A 415 6.86 31.22 -8.73
N PHE A 416 6.99 31.28 -10.04
CA PHE A 416 6.88 32.54 -10.82
C PHE A 416 5.45 33.07 -10.77
N ASP A 417 4.48 32.16 -11.07
CA ASP A 417 3.03 32.40 -11.07
C ASP A 417 2.28 31.10 -10.73
N SER A 418 0.98 31.01 -11.04
CA SER A 418 0.16 29.81 -10.79
C SER A 418 0.65 28.59 -11.55
N ASP A 419 1.25 28.79 -12.73
CA ASP A 419 1.47 27.75 -13.73
C ASP A 419 2.93 27.37 -13.86
N HIS A 420 3.85 28.23 -13.42
CA HIS A 420 5.29 28.05 -13.59
C HIS A 420 6.01 27.87 -12.26
N THR A 421 6.68 26.74 -12.09
CA THR A 421 7.52 26.46 -10.93
C THR A 421 8.87 25.91 -11.38
N LEU A 422 9.95 26.42 -10.80
CA LEU A 422 11.32 25.94 -10.96
C LEU A 422 11.78 25.37 -9.62
N GLU A 423 12.29 24.14 -9.63
CA GLU A 423 12.92 23.51 -8.48
C GLU A 423 14.38 23.16 -8.78
N LEU A 424 15.24 23.47 -7.83
CA LEU A 424 16.63 23.07 -7.80
C LEU A 424 16.83 22.14 -6.62
N PHE A 425 17.41 20.99 -6.86
CA PHE A 425 17.72 19.98 -5.86
C PHE A 425 19.21 19.63 -5.93
N TYR A 426 19.84 19.47 -4.76
CA TYR A 426 21.19 18.97 -4.62
C TYR A 426 21.26 17.98 -3.46
N GLY A 427 21.94 16.85 -3.67
CA GLY A 427 22.18 15.83 -2.65
C GLY A 427 21.70 14.46 -3.07
N SER A 428 21.34 13.63 -2.10
CA SER A 428 20.90 12.25 -2.27
C SER A 428 19.50 12.01 -1.71
N ILE A 429 18.79 11.03 -2.29
CA ILE A 429 17.47 10.57 -1.84
C ILE A 429 17.52 9.05 -1.65
N ARG A 430 17.14 8.59 -0.48
CA ARG A 430 16.91 7.17 -0.25
C ARG A 430 15.76 6.68 -1.12
N GLY A 431 15.99 5.66 -1.94
CA GLY A 431 14.95 4.97 -2.67
C GLY A 431 14.06 4.11 -1.76
N GLY A 432 13.04 3.51 -2.33
CA GLY A 432 12.15 2.58 -1.63
C GLY A 432 10.69 2.91 -1.80
N LEU A 433 9.85 2.18 -1.07
CA LEU A 433 8.40 2.37 -1.10
C LEU A 433 8.03 3.73 -0.49
N ASP A 434 7.09 4.43 -1.11
CA ASP A 434 6.48 5.65 -0.61
C ASP A 434 4.98 5.61 -0.90
N CYS A 435 4.18 5.62 0.16
CA CYS A 435 2.74 5.51 0.07
C CYS A 435 2.10 6.86 0.38
N THR A 436 1.43 7.44 -0.61
CA THR A 436 0.70 8.71 -0.49
C THR A 436 -0.63 8.63 -1.22
N ASN A 437 -1.71 9.11 -0.60
CA ASN A 437 -3.07 9.12 -1.16
C ASN A 437 -3.54 7.73 -1.63
N GLY A 438 -3.29 6.67 -0.83
CA GLY A 438 -3.67 5.29 -1.13
C GLY A 438 -2.87 4.64 -2.27
N VAL A 439 -1.88 5.32 -2.79
CA VAL A 439 -1.01 4.82 -3.86
C VAL A 439 0.39 4.62 -3.32
N CYS A 440 0.85 3.37 -3.34
CA CYS A 440 2.23 3.03 -3.03
C CYS A 440 3.05 2.98 -4.33
N ARG A 441 4.17 3.66 -4.35
CA ARG A 441 5.10 3.68 -5.47
C ARG A 441 6.53 3.51 -4.99
N TYR A 442 7.36 2.87 -5.78
CA TYR A 442 8.79 2.85 -5.52
C TYR A 442 9.43 4.13 -6.05
N ILE A 443 10.05 4.89 -5.13
CA ILE A 443 10.89 6.03 -5.47
C ILE A 443 12.27 5.48 -5.80
N GLN A 444 12.79 5.85 -6.98
CA GLN A 444 14.16 5.52 -7.34
C GLN A 444 15.14 6.25 -6.41
N ALA A 445 16.16 5.55 -5.94
CA ALA A 445 17.26 6.18 -5.25
C ALA A 445 17.94 7.20 -6.17
N PHE A 446 18.38 8.30 -5.58
CA PHE A 446 19.14 9.33 -6.27
C PHE A 446 20.43 9.54 -5.48
N ASP A 447 21.55 9.24 -6.10
CA ASP A 447 22.86 9.48 -5.53
C ASP A 447 23.22 10.96 -5.57
N ASP A 448 24.30 11.34 -4.90
CA ASP A 448 24.75 12.72 -4.83
C ASP A 448 24.79 13.39 -6.21
N GLY A 449 23.96 14.40 -6.39
CA GLY A 449 23.82 15.05 -7.67
C GLY A 449 22.99 16.32 -7.64
N ILE A 450 22.86 16.94 -8.81
CA ILE A 450 22.02 18.11 -9.04
C ILE A 450 20.84 17.68 -9.92
N ARG A 451 19.63 18.06 -9.53
CA ARG A 451 18.41 17.92 -10.34
C ARG A 451 17.75 19.29 -10.50
N ILE A 452 17.31 19.56 -11.70
CA ILE A 452 16.57 20.79 -12.05
C ILE A 452 15.24 20.37 -12.65
N ASP A 453 14.16 20.74 -12.00
CA ASP A 453 12.82 20.44 -12.42
C ASP A 453 12.10 21.75 -12.76
N TYR A 454 11.49 21.80 -13.93
CA TYR A 454 10.61 22.89 -14.33
C TYR A 454 9.24 22.37 -14.66
N SER A 455 8.24 22.85 -13.95
CA SER A 455 6.84 22.45 -14.12
C SER A 455 6.04 23.58 -14.77
N LEU A 456 5.29 23.21 -15.79
CA LEU A 456 4.34 24.08 -16.46
C LEU A 456 2.96 23.42 -16.46
N ASN A 457 1.99 24.05 -15.81
CA ASN A 457 0.58 23.64 -15.89
C ASN A 457 -0.07 24.38 -17.06
N ILE A 458 -0.64 23.65 -17.98
CA ILE A 458 -1.39 24.18 -19.12
C ILE A 458 -2.86 23.80 -18.89
N ASP A 459 -3.70 24.82 -18.64
CA ASP A 459 -5.17 24.65 -18.50
C ASP A 459 -5.85 24.37 -19.85
#